data_aeaad113b112e9ed0121f7bf4372530a
#
_entry.id   aeaad113b112e9ed0121f7bf4372530a
#
_cell.length_a   1.000
_cell.length_b   1.000
_cell.length_c   1.000
_cell.angle_alpha   90.00
_cell.angle_beta   90.00
_cell.angle_gamma   90.00
#
_symmetry.space_group_name_H-M   'P 1'
#
loop_
_entity.id
_entity.type
_entity.pdbx_description
1 polymer ?
#
loop_
_entity_poly.entity_id
_entity_poly.type
_entity_poly.pdbx_seq_one_letter_code
_entity_poly.pdbx_strand_id
1 'polypeptide(L)'
;DTQRDKTFDVIIVGGGPTGVEMAGTLAEMKSIGIPAIFPDVSTDRVHVTLVEMADHLLMPFDPALRHYTRRQLQKRGVDVRTKTAIAEVREDSVLLKDGQTLPADMVIWAAGVGAHKSVSDWGFEQGRGGRIATDGTLRVNGHDRIFAVGDGAINTEDPKPQLAQPAIQG
;
A
#
# COMPACT_ATOMS: atom_id res chain seq x y z
N ASP A 1 -12.14 -0.38 -33.94
CA ASP A 1 -13.25 -0.85 -33.06
C ASP A 1 -12.83 -1.88 -32.01
N THR A 2 -11.62 -2.41 -32.05
CA THR A 2 -11.13 -3.44 -31.13
C THR A 2 -10.76 -2.96 -29.72
N GLN A 3 -10.65 -1.66 -29.49
CA GLN A 3 -10.29 -1.11 -28.15
C GLN A 3 -11.51 -0.91 -27.22
N ARG A 4 -12.73 -0.85 -27.77
CA ARG A 4 -13.96 -0.64 -26.96
C ARG A 4 -14.40 -1.87 -26.16
N ASP A 5 -13.85 -3.05 -26.46
CA ASP A 5 -14.28 -4.32 -25.86
C ASP A 5 -13.31 -4.85 -24.78
N LYS A 6 -12.19 -4.17 -24.54
CA LYS A 6 -11.18 -4.57 -23.56
C LYS A 6 -11.58 -4.15 -22.14
N THR A 7 -11.38 -5.05 -21.16
CA THR A 7 -11.42 -4.70 -19.73
C THR A 7 -10.21 -3.83 -19.36
N PHE A 8 -10.33 -3.05 -18.32
CA PHE A 8 -9.24 -2.27 -17.72
C PHE A 8 -9.10 -2.68 -16.26
N ASP A 9 -8.05 -3.43 -15.97
CA ASP A 9 -7.82 -4.05 -14.68
C ASP A 9 -6.79 -3.24 -13.87
N VAL A 10 -7.21 -2.67 -12.74
CA VAL A 10 -6.35 -1.93 -11.81
C VAL A 10 -6.10 -2.77 -10.56
N ILE A 11 -4.83 -3.04 -10.29
CA ILE A 11 -4.40 -3.74 -9.08
C ILE A 11 -3.75 -2.74 -8.11
N ILE A 12 -4.30 -2.62 -6.91
CA ILE A 12 -3.72 -1.83 -5.83
C ILE A 12 -3.07 -2.79 -4.85
N VAL A 13 -1.78 -2.61 -4.57
CA VAL A 13 -1.00 -3.48 -3.69
C VAL A 13 -0.76 -2.77 -2.36
N GLY A 14 -1.32 -3.31 -1.28
CA GLY A 14 -1.23 -2.79 0.08
C GLY A 14 -2.56 -2.29 0.63
N GLY A 15 -3.03 -2.90 1.71
CA GLY A 15 -4.28 -2.59 2.41
C GLY A 15 -4.15 -1.59 3.56
N GLY A 16 -3.08 -0.79 3.58
CA GLY A 16 -2.90 0.34 4.48
C GLY A 16 -3.76 1.54 4.10
N PRO A 17 -3.65 2.68 4.84
CA PRO A 17 -4.45 3.88 4.56
C PRO A 17 -4.39 4.34 3.11
N THR A 18 -3.19 4.45 2.54
CA THR A 18 -2.98 4.89 1.15
C THR A 18 -3.69 3.99 0.13
N GLY A 19 -3.54 2.67 0.26
CA GLY A 19 -4.19 1.74 -0.67
C GLY A 19 -5.72 1.73 -0.54
N VAL A 20 -6.24 1.83 0.69
CA VAL A 20 -7.68 1.95 0.95
C VAL A 20 -8.26 3.23 0.38
N GLU A 21 -7.61 4.38 0.57
CA GLU A 21 -8.01 5.67 0.01
C GLU A 21 -8.00 5.63 -1.53
N MET A 22 -6.93 5.09 -2.12
CA MET A 22 -6.83 4.94 -3.56
C MET A 22 -7.93 4.04 -4.13
N ALA A 23 -8.20 2.89 -3.49
CA ALA A 23 -9.28 1.99 -3.90
C ALA A 23 -10.66 2.67 -3.81
N GLY A 24 -10.90 3.45 -2.76
CA GLY A 24 -12.12 4.24 -2.60
C GLY A 24 -12.28 5.29 -3.68
N THR A 25 -11.24 6.05 -3.96
CA THR A 25 -11.21 7.10 -4.99
C THR A 25 -11.45 6.52 -6.39
N LEU A 26 -10.79 5.41 -6.75
CA LEU A 26 -11.00 4.77 -8.05
C LEU A 26 -12.40 4.20 -8.19
N ALA A 27 -12.96 3.63 -7.13
CA ALA A 27 -14.34 3.15 -7.14
C ALA A 27 -15.34 4.31 -7.33
N GLU A 28 -15.09 5.48 -6.72
CA GLU A 28 -15.90 6.68 -6.90
C GLU A 28 -15.73 7.27 -8.30
N MET A 29 -14.51 7.35 -8.81
CA MET A 29 -14.26 7.75 -10.20
C MET A 29 -15.02 6.86 -11.19
N LYS A 30 -14.98 5.54 -10.98
CA LYS A 30 -15.71 4.57 -11.80
C LYS A 30 -17.22 4.80 -11.78
N SER A 31 -17.80 5.01 -10.59
CA SER A 31 -19.25 5.03 -10.42
C SER A 31 -19.89 6.41 -10.64
N ILE A 32 -19.14 7.50 -10.45
CA ILE A 32 -19.64 8.87 -10.48
C ILE A 32 -18.85 9.72 -11.46
N GLY A 33 -17.52 9.79 -11.31
CA GLY A 33 -16.70 10.76 -12.03
C GLY A 33 -16.66 10.53 -13.53
N ILE A 34 -16.33 9.31 -13.96
CA ILE A 34 -16.23 8.98 -15.39
C ILE A 34 -17.58 9.10 -16.08
N PRO A 35 -18.69 8.54 -15.56
CA PRO A 35 -20.01 8.71 -16.20
C PRO A 35 -20.47 10.17 -16.31
N ALA A 36 -20.10 11.02 -15.35
CA ALA A 36 -20.47 12.43 -15.37
C ALA A 36 -19.73 13.25 -16.44
N ILE A 37 -18.47 12.89 -16.74
CA ILE A 37 -17.61 13.63 -17.69
C ILE A 37 -17.67 12.98 -19.08
N PHE A 38 -17.74 11.66 -19.11
CA PHE A 38 -17.68 10.82 -20.32
C PHE A 38 -18.88 9.87 -20.37
N PRO A 39 -20.12 10.35 -20.65
CA PRO A 39 -21.33 9.53 -20.58
C PRO A 39 -21.35 8.37 -21.56
N ASP A 40 -20.59 8.45 -22.65
CA ASP A 40 -20.48 7.40 -23.66
C ASP A 40 -19.47 6.29 -23.30
N VAL A 41 -18.74 6.45 -22.18
CA VAL A 41 -17.75 5.46 -21.73
C VAL A 41 -18.39 4.52 -20.71
N SER A 42 -18.50 3.23 -21.06
CA SER A 42 -18.93 2.23 -20.10
C SER A 42 -17.83 1.95 -19.09
N THR A 43 -18.14 2.15 -17.81
CA THR A 43 -17.24 1.84 -16.69
C THR A 43 -17.40 0.41 -16.16
N ASP A 44 -18.35 -0.36 -16.68
CA ASP A 44 -18.60 -1.73 -16.22
C ASP A 44 -17.37 -2.65 -16.42
N ARG A 45 -16.53 -2.29 -17.38
CA ARG A 45 -15.30 -3.02 -17.73
C ARG A 45 -14.07 -2.57 -16.95
N VAL A 46 -14.18 -1.60 -16.05
CA VAL A 46 -13.11 -1.19 -15.14
C VAL A 46 -13.20 -2.03 -13.88
N HIS A 47 -12.19 -2.81 -13.61
CA HIS A 47 -12.10 -3.61 -12.40
C HIS A 47 -11.04 -3.03 -11.47
N VAL A 48 -11.38 -2.89 -10.20
CA VAL A 48 -10.47 -2.43 -9.16
C VAL A 48 -10.29 -3.54 -8.15
N THR A 49 -9.08 -4.06 -8.02
CA THR A 49 -8.72 -5.08 -7.05
C THR A 49 -7.71 -4.52 -6.05
N LEU A 50 -8.01 -4.64 -4.76
CA LEU A 50 -7.10 -4.31 -3.66
C LEU A 50 -6.54 -5.61 -3.06
N VAL A 51 -5.22 -5.76 -3.14
CA VAL A 51 -4.49 -6.93 -2.64
C VAL A 51 -3.74 -6.57 -1.37
N GLU A 52 -3.94 -7.35 -0.30
CA GLU A 52 -3.27 -7.18 0.99
C GLU A 52 -2.70 -8.53 1.48
N MET A 53 -1.43 -8.53 1.86
CA MET A 53 -0.74 -9.72 2.35
C MET A 53 -1.25 -10.16 3.73
N ALA A 54 -1.61 -9.21 4.60
CA ALA A 54 -2.18 -9.50 5.90
C ALA A 54 -3.62 -10.03 5.77
N ASP A 55 -4.16 -10.53 6.87
CA ASP A 55 -5.53 -11.07 6.94
C ASP A 55 -6.62 -9.98 7.00
N HIS A 56 -6.23 -8.74 7.26
CA HIS A 56 -7.14 -7.59 7.32
C HIS A 56 -6.54 -6.34 6.66
N LEU A 57 -7.41 -5.45 6.17
CA LEU A 57 -7.04 -4.07 5.84
C LEU A 57 -6.79 -3.26 7.11
N LEU A 58 -6.02 -2.18 7.01
CA LEU A 58 -5.82 -1.20 8.09
C LEU A 58 -5.40 -1.86 9.42
N MET A 59 -4.42 -2.75 9.40
CA MET A 59 -3.99 -3.55 10.55
C MET A 59 -3.84 -2.78 11.89
N PRO A 60 -3.34 -1.53 11.94
CA PRO A 60 -3.24 -0.77 13.18
C PRO A 60 -4.58 -0.25 13.74
N PHE A 61 -5.67 -0.34 12.99
CA PHE A 61 -6.96 0.22 13.37
C PHE A 61 -7.82 -0.79 14.15
N ASP A 62 -8.86 -0.26 14.82
CA ASP A 62 -9.85 -1.09 15.53
C ASP A 62 -10.52 -2.11 14.60
N PRO A 63 -10.76 -3.35 15.06
CA PRO A 63 -11.39 -4.39 14.26
C PRO A 63 -12.73 -4.00 13.62
N ALA A 64 -13.55 -3.20 14.31
CA ALA A 64 -14.82 -2.73 13.75
C ALA A 64 -14.61 -1.81 12.53
N LEU A 65 -13.60 -0.93 12.59
CA LEU A 65 -13.23 -0.06 11.46
C LEU A 65 -12.66 -0.87 10.29
N ARG A 66 -11.83 -1.90 10.55
CA ARG A 66 -11.32 -2.79 9.49
C ARG A 66 -12.47 -3.47 8.73
N HIS A 67 -13.42 -4.04 9.47
CA HIS A 67 -14.60 -4.68 8.89
C HIS A 67 -15.50 -3.70 8.14
N TYR A 68 -15.71 -2.51 8.70
CA TYR A 68 -16.47 -1.45 8.05
C TYR A 68 -15.83 -1.06 6.71
N THR A 69 -14.53 -0.77 6.71
CA THR A 69 -13.76 -0.38 5.52
C THR A 69 -13.87 -1.44 4.43
N ARG A 70 -13.58 -2.70 4.76
CA ARG A 70 -13.70 -3.79 3.79
C ARG A 70 -15.09 -3.86 3.15
N ARG A 71 -16.16 -3.81 3.97
CA ARG A 71 -17.53 -3.83 3.46
C ARG A 71 -17.85 -2.62 2.58
N GLN A 72 -17.35 -1.43 2.93
CA GLN A 72 -17.58 -0.23 2.14
C GLN A 72 -16.90 -0.28 0.77
N LEU A 73 -15.67 -0.79 0.70
CA LEU A 73 -14.97 -1.00 -0.57
C LEU A 73 -15.70 -2.03 -1.44
N GLN A 74 -16.06 -3.17 -0.86
CA GLN A 74 -16.79 -4.22 -1.58
C GLN A 74 -18.16 -3.74 -2.11
N LYS A 75 -18.91 -2.96 -1.32
CA LYS A 75 -20.17 -2.33 -1.75
C LYS A 75 -19.98 -1.37 -2.94
N ARG A 76 -18.80 -0.78 -3.08
CA ARG A 76 -18.42 0.10 -4.19
C ARG A 76 -17.84 -0.66 -5.39
N GLY A 77 -17.86 -2.01 -5.34
CA GLY A 77 -17.39 -2.86 -6.43
C GLY A 77 -15.87 -3.06 -6.48
N VAL A 78 -15.17 -2.83 -5.36
CA VAL A 78 -13.75 -3.19 -5.24
C VAL A 78 -13.64 -4.67 -4.85
N ASP A 79 -12.86 -5.45 -5.60
CA ASP A 79 -12.46 -6.80 -5.20
C ASP A 79 -11.36 -6.70 -4.12
N VAL A 80 -11.68 -7.07 -2.88
CA VAL A 80 -10.75 -6.99 -1.75
C VAL A 80 -10.21 -8.38 -1.42
N ARG A 81 -8.94 -8.61 -1.74
CA ARG A 81 -8.20 -9.85 -1.51
C ARG A 81 -7.22 -9.69 -0.37
N THR A 82 -7.55 -10.21 0.79
CA THR A 82 -6.64 -10.32 1.96
C THR A 82 -5.92 -11.67 1.93
N LYS A 83 -4.86 -11.82 2.74
CA LYS A 83 -3.96 -13.01 2.75
C LYS A 83 -3.38 -13.33 1.38
N THR A 84 -3.22 -12.30 0.56
CA THR A 84 -2.79 -12.40 -0.83
C THR A 84 -1.55 -11.55 -1.04
N ALA A 85 -0.45 -12.18 -1.42
CA ALA A 85 0.82 -11.51 -1.63
C ALA A 85 1.23 -11.56 -3.11
N ILE A 86 1.76 -10.46 -3.62
CA ILE A 86 2.35 -10.38 -4.96
C ILE A 86 3.74 -11.04 -4.92
N ALA A 87 4.01 -11.91 -5.89
CA ALA A 87 5.33 -12.48 -6.14
C ALA A 87 6.08 -11.69 -7.21
N GLU A 88 5.39 -11.26 -8.27
CA GLU A 88 5.99 -10.59 -9.41
C GLU A 88 4.98 -9.66 -10.09
N VAL A 89 5.45 -8.50 -10.55
CA VAL A 89 4.69 -7.61 -11.44
C VAL A 89 5.24 -7.77 -12.86
N ARG A 90 4.37 -8.06 -13.82
CA ARG A 90 4.67 -8.24 -15.23
C ARG A 90 4.08 -7.10 -16.04
N GLU A 91 4.30 -7.11 -17.35
CA GLU A 91 3.84 -6.06 -18.26
C GLU A 91 2.31 -5.92 -18.30
N ASP A 92 1.58 -7.05 -18.27
CA ASP A 92 0.12 -7.13 -18.42
C ASP A 92 -0.58 -7.86 -17.27
N SER A 93 0.15 -8.22 -16.21
CA SER A 93 -0.36 -9.06 -15.14
C SER A 93 0.46 -8.98 -13.86
N VAL A 94 -0.12 -9.47 -12.77
CA VAL A 94 0.59 -9.73 -11.52
C VAL A 94 0.52 -11.21 -11.18
N LEU A 95 1.66 -11.80 -10.79
CA LEU A 95 1.75 -13.14 -10.26
C LEU A 95 1.62 -13.10 -8.73
N LEU A 96 0.70 -13.85 -8.19
CA LEU A 96 0.54 -14.04 -6.75
C LEU A 96 1.46 -15.14 -6.23
N LYS A 97 1.78 -15.11 -4.94
CA LYS A 97 2.62 -16.15 -4.30
C LYS A 97 2.00 -17.55 -4.31
N ASP A 98 0.69 -17.66 -4.43
CA ASP A 98 -0.02 -18.95 -4.57
C ASP A 98 0.01 -19.51 -6.00
N GLY A 99 0.65 -18.81 -6.94
CA GLY A 99 0.76 -19.19 -8.35
C GLY A 99 -0.37 -18.66 -9.25
N GLN A 100 -1.41 -18.03 -8.70
CA GLN A 100 -2.46 -17.42 -9.50
C GLN A 100 -1.93 -16.17 -10.23
N THR A 101 -2.35 -15.93 -11.45
CA THR A 101 -2.07 -14.71 -12.22
C THR A 101 -3.35 -13.88 -12.37
N LEU A 102 -3.26 -12.60 -12.10
CA LEU A 102 -4.34 -11.64 -12.30
C LEU A 102 -3.95 -10.68 -13.44
N PRO A 103 -4.86 -10.41 -14.39
CA PRO A 103 -4.63 -9.38 -15.38
C PRO A 103 -4.44 -8.01 -14.69
N ALA A 104 -3.59 -7.15 -15.26
CA ALA A 104 -3.33 -5.83 -14.73
C ALA A 104 -2.88 -4.89 -15.85
N ASP A 105 -3.72 -3.94 -16.22
CA ASP A 105 -3.36 -2.84 -17.11
C ASP A 105 -2.67 -1.71 -16.32
N MET A 106 -2.93 -1.63 -14.99
CA MET A 106 -2.29 -0.69 -14.07
C MET A 106 -2.02 -1.33 -12.72
N VAL A 107 -0.83 -1.11 -12.18
CA VAL A 107 -0.47 -1.52 -10.82
C VAL A 107 -0.12 -0.28 -9.99
N ILE A 108 -0.83 -0.08 -8.88
CA ILE A 108 -0.57 0.99 -7.91
C ILE A 108 0.07 0.36 -6.68
N TRP A 109 1.36 0.65 -6.45
CA TRP A 109 2.10 0.09 -5.33
C TRP A 109 1.98 0.98 -4.10
N ALA A 110 1.21 0.53 -3.10
CA ALA A 110 0.95 1.22 -1.83
C ALA A 110 1.32 0.34 -0.61
N ALA A 111 2.24 -0.63 -0.80
CA ALA A 111 2.62 -1.61 0.23
C ALA A 111 3.61 -1.08 1.28
N GLY A 112 3.77 0.23 1.37
CA GLY A 112 4.67 0.91 2.30
C GLY A 112 6.02 1.25 1.70
N VAL A 113 6.84 1.90 2.52
CA VAL A 113 8.19 2.34 2.18
C VAL A 113 9.21 1.68 3.11
N GLY A 114 10.44 1.59 2.68
CA GLY A 114 11.58 1.14 3.48
C GLY A 114 12.73 2.11 3.36
N ALA A 115 13.75 1.96 4.20
CA ALA A 115 14.97 2.73 4.04
C ALA A 115 15.66 2.34 2.73
N HIS A 116 16.37 3.29 2.14
CA HIS A 116 17.13 3.06 0.91
C HIS A 116 18.23 2.00 1.14
N LYS A 117 18.51 1.17 0.15
CA LYS A 117 19.49 0.07 0.29
C LYS A 117 20.88 0.54 0.72
N SER A 118 21.31 1.76 0.32
CA SER A 118 22.60 2.31 0.73
C SER A 118 22.75 2.47 2.25
N VAL A 119 21.65 2.51 3.01
CA VAL A 119 21.72 2.60 4.48
C VAL A 119 22.39 1.37 5.09
N SER A 120 22.26 0.20 4.47
CA SER A 120 22.96 -1.01 4.90
C SER A 120 24.48 -0.92 4.77
N ASP A 121 24.96 -0.11 3.82
CA ASP A 121 26.40 0.06 3.55
C ASP A 121 27.07 0.98 4.58
N TRP A 122 26.29 1.74 5.36
CA TRP A 122 26.82 2.65 6.39
C TRP A 122 27.24 1.94 7.66
N GLY A 123 26.90 0.65 7.84
CA GLY A 123 27.32 -0.18 8.96
C GLY A 123 26.58 0.10 10.27
N PHE A 124 25.48 0.86 10.25
CA PHE A 124 24.63 1.07 11.42
C PHE A 124 23.72 -0.14 11.68
N GLU A 125 23.37 -0.34 12.93
CA GLU A 125 22.32 -1.29 13.31
C GLU A 125 21.00 -0.90 12.64
N GLN A 126 20.30 -1.88 12.08
CA GLN A 126 19.05 -1.67 11.38
C GLN A 126 17.89 -2.44 12.03
N GLY A 127 16.75 -1.80 12.14
CA GLY A 127 15.48 -2.39 12.53
C GLY A 127 14.58 -2.71 11.34
N ARG A 128 13.30 -2.85 11.61
CA ARG A 128 12.28 -3.19 10.62
C ARG A 128 12.29 -2.21 9.43
N GLY A 129 12.24 -2.75 8.23
CA GLY A 129 12.24 -1.96 6.98
C GLY A 129 13.59 -1.37 6.60
N GLY A 130 14.70 -1.88 7.16
CA GLY A 130 16.05 -1.39 6.91
C GLY A 130 16.34 -0.02 7.55
N ARG A 131 15.47 0.45 8.44
CA ARG A 131 15.61 1.74 9.12
C ARG A 131 16.74 1.68 10.15
N ILE A 132 17.46 2.79 10.32
CA ILE A 132 18.54 2.92 11.31
C ILE A 132 17.96 2.83 12.72
N ALA A 133 18.49 1.91 13.52
CA ALA A 133 18.06 1.71 14.89
C ALA A 133 18.54 2.85 15.80
N THR A 134 17.61 3.44 16.56
CA THR A 134 17.88 4.52 17.49
C THR A 134 17.33 4.22 18.89
N ASP A 135 17.86 4.91 19.90
CA ASP A 135 17.26 5.01 21.22
C ASP A 135 16.12 6.03 21.26
N GLY A 136 15.51 6.22 22.44
CA GLY A 136 14.43 7.18 22.67
C GLY A 136 14.80 8.66 22.50
N THR A 137 16.09 8.97 22.31
CA THR A 137 16.60 10.33 22.02
C THR A 137 16.97 10.51 20.55
N LEU A 138 16.59 9.55 19.68
CA LEU A 138 16.92 9.48 18.26
C LEU A 138 18.41 9.29 17.96
N ARG A 139 19.21 8.96 18.97
CA ARG A 139 20.62 8.66 18.80
C ARG A 139 20.77 7.26 18.20
N VAL A 140 21.65 7.12 17.22
CA VAL A 140 21.94 5.84 16.58
C VAL A 140 22.58 4.88 17.58
N ASN A 141 22.06 3.67 17.69
CA ASN A 141 22.57 2.67 18.61
C ASN A 141 24.08 2.44 18.42
N GLY A 142 24.84 2.48 19.55
CA GLY A 142 26.29 2.32 19.53
C GLY A 142 27.09 3.56 19.11
N HIS A 143 26.45 4.73 18.92
CA HIS A 143 27.13 5.96 18.49
C HIS A 143 26.73 7.17 19.32
N ASP A 144 27.70 7.85 19.96
CA ASP A 144 27.44 8.94 20.89
C ASP A 144 27.05 10.28 20.23
N ARG A 145 27.37 10.47 18.96
CA ARG A 145 27.23 11.76 18.26
C ARG A 145 26.53 11.67 16.90
N ILE A 146 25.87 10.55 16.63
CA ILE A 146 25.12 10.34 15.39
C ILE A 146 23.64 10.19 15.75
N PHE A 147 22.78 10.91 15.04
CA PHE A 147 21.34 10.88 15.19
C PHE A 147 20.69 10.52 13.86
N ALA A 148 19.60 9.76 13.91
CA ALA A 148 18.77 9.47 12.74
C ALA A 148 17.32 9.85 13.04
N VAL A 149 16.67 10.49 12.06
CA VAL A 149 15.33 11.04 12.21
C VAL A 149 14.46 10.71 10.99
N GLY A 150 13.16 10.84 11.13
CA GLY A 150 12.18 10.65 10.06
C GLY A 150 11.99 9.19 9.67
N ASP A 151 11.53 8.97 8.44
CA ASP A 151 11.20 7.63 7.92
C ASP A 151 12.38 6.67 7.80
N GLY A 152 13.61 7.21 7.82
CA GLY A 152 14.85 6.43 7.81
C GLY A 152 15.27 5.86 9.16
N ALA A 153 14.66 6.32 10.25
CA ALA A 153 14.96 5.93 11.62
C ALA A 153 13.86 5.03 12.23
N ILE A 154 14.24 4.25 13.24
CA ILE A 154 13.30 3.49 14.06
C ILE A 154 13.79 3.47 15.50
N ASN A 155 13.00 4.07 16.40
CA ASN A 155 13.19 3.85 17.83
C ASN A 155 12.86 2.38 18.15
N THR A 156 13.82 1.61 18.63
CA THR A 156 13.66 0.18 18.89
C THR A 156 12.83 -0.13 20.14
N GLU A 157 12.75 0.82 21.07
CA GLU A 157 11.97 0.70 22.31
C GLU A 157 10.48 1.05 22.09
N ASP A 158 10.21 2.02 21.18
CA ASP A 158 8.85 2.48 20.87
C ASP A 158 8.72 2.71 19.35
N PRO A 159 8.61 1.63 18.55
CA PRO A 159 8.61 1.72 17.11
C PRO A 159 7.34 2.40 16.57
N LYS A 160 7.49 3.58 16.00
CA LYS A 160 6.41 4.31 15.36
C LYS A 160 6.24 3.90 13.87
N PRO A 161 5.02 4.00 13.34
CA PRO A 161 4.79 3.81 11.90
C PRO A 161 5.43 4.93 11.09
N GLN A 162 5.75 4.65 9.83
CA GLN A 162 6.26 5.64 8.87
C GLN A 162 5.11 6.52 8.38
N LEU A 163 4.80 7.55 9.13
CA LEU A 163 3.77 8.56 8.87
C LEU A 163 4.36 9.95 9.10
N ALA A 164 3.78 10.96 8.47
CA ALA A 164 4.28 12.33 8.54
C ALA A 164 4.45 12.85 9.98
N GLN A 165 3.46 12.62 10.85
CA GLN A 165 3.52 13.10 12.22
C GLN A 165 4.67 12.45 13.05
N PRO A 166 4.80 11.11 13.12
CA PRO A 166 5.95 10.50 13.78
C PRO A 166 7.29 10.92 13.18
N ALA A 167 7.37 11.08 11.85
CA ALA A 167 8.61 11.50 11.19
C ALA A 167 9.06 12.93 11.54
N ILE A 168 8.12 13.83 11.89
CA ILE A 168 8.38 15.22 12.24
C ILE A 168 8.59 15.39 13.76
N GLN A 169 7.87 14.62 14.56
CA GLN A 169 7.87 14.76 16.01
C GLN A 169 8.95 13.92 16.72
N GLY A 170 9.56 12.98 15.99
CA GLY A 170 10.71 12.18 16.38
C GLY A 170 10.39 11.12 17.36
#